data_0f777d2b2b49a9c9f3533cd7874cc61f
#
_entry.id   0f777d2b2b49a9c9f3533cd7874cc61f
#
_cell.length_a   1.000
_cell.length_b   1.000
_cell.length_c   1.000
_cell.angle_alpha   90.00
_cell.angle_beta   90.00
_cell.angle_gamma   90.00
#
_symmetry.space_group_name_H-M   'P 1'
#
loop_
_entity.id
_entity.type
_entity.pdbx_description
1 polymer ?
#
loop_
_entity_poly.entity_id
_entity_poly.type
_entity_poly.pdbx_seq_one_letter_code
_entity_poly.pdbx_strand_id
1 'polypeptide(L)'
;GNYLYEAVDLRNNVFYNWGPTNCGYAGEGGSYNFVNNYYKPGASTNTKKGIVNRIFQPNGDNGTQQNPKGVWGTFYVNGNYFDGTSPDLDTKYQSLITAVNNDNWEGIHPNFEYKYTDGNNVQQVEYIYFDYIGGNNTSQDKNKIKAVAPFGISTDMADFTQTAKEAYESVLAYVGASLKRDAVDLRIVNDVKTGTYQKVTTSNGSGNGLIDSQSDVGGWPVYSATAALKDSDGDG
;
A
#
# COMPACT_ATOMS: atom_id res chain seq x y z
N GLY A 1 14.60 15.90 22.63
CA GLY A 1 13.39 15.10 22.64
C GLY A 1 13.61 13.83 21.83
N ASN A 2 13.02 12.72 22.25
CA ASN A 2 13.03 11.49 21.47
C ASN A 2 11.96 11.62 20.39
N TYR A 3 12.38 11.74 19.16
CA TYR A 3 11.48 11.65 18.00
C TYR A 3 11.10 10.19 17.77
N LEU A 4 9.90 9.97 17.24
CA LEU A 4 9.53 8.67 16.73
C LEU A 4 10.26 8.43 15.39
N TYR A 5 11.04 7.35 15.35
CA TYR A 5 11.64 6.86 14.12
C TYR A 5 11.01 5.53 13.75
N GLU A 6 10.35 5.50 12.62
CA GLU A 6 9.95 4.24 11.99
C GLU A 6 11.04 3.80 11.01
N ALA A 7 11.32 2.50 11.00
CA ALA A 7 12.13 1.87 9.96
C ALA A 7 11.27 0.81 9.30
N VAL A 8 10.87 1.05 8.07
CA VAL A 8 9.90 0.22 7.35
C VAL A 8 10.53 -0.33 6.09
N ASP A 9 10.46 -1.64 5.91
CA ASP A 9 10.90 -2.32 4.70
C ASP A 9 9.73 -3.09 4.07
N LEU A 10 9.15 -2.49 3.04
CA LEU A 10 8.07 -3.07 2.25
C LEU A 10 8.64 -3.60 0.93
N ARG A 11 8.87 -4.91 0.87
CA ARG A 11 9.41 -5.56 -0.32
C ARG A 11 8.62 -6.80 -0.71
N ASN A 12 8.59 -7.07 -1.99
CA ASN A 12 7.98 -8.27 -2.57
C ASN A 12 6.51 -8.48 -2.21
N ASN A 13 5.79 -7.39 -1.96
CA ASN A 13 4.34 -7.44 -1.74
C ASN A 13 3.59 -7.34 -3.06
N VAL A 14 2.35 -7.83 -3.05
CA VAL A 14 1.39 -7.63 -4.13
C VAL A 14 0.27 -6.74 -3.63
N PHE A 15 0.10 -5.59 -4.26
CA PHE A 15 -1.01 -4.67 -4.04
C PHE A 15 -2.01 -4.81 -5.18
N TYR A 16 -3.24 -5.16 -4.85
CA TYR A 16 -4.31 -5.32 -5.83
C TYR A 16 -5.49 -4.43 -5.49
N ASN A 17 -6.07 -3.79 -6.53
CA ASN A 17 -7.32 -3.05 -6.45
C ASN A 17 -7.36 -1.98 -5.35
N TRP A 18 -6.24 -1.29 -5.10
CA TRP A 18 -6.16 -0.23 -4.09
C TRP A 18 -6.97 1.01 -4.49
N GLY A 19 -7.31 1.83 -3.52
CA GLY A 19 -8.14 3.03 -3.71
C GLY A 19 -9.50 2.87 -3.02
N PRO A 20 -10.46 3.76 -3.28
CA PRO A 20 -10.42 4.93 -4.15
C PRO A 20 -9.69 6.14 -3.55
N THR A 21 -9.24 6.06 -2.30
CA THR A 21 -8.65 7.21 -1.60
C THR A 21 -7.13 7.22 -1.71
N ASN A 22 -6.48 6.08 -1.43
CA ASN A 22 -5.02 6.00 -1.40
C ASN A 22 -4.52 4.56 -1.60
N CYS A 23 -3.22 4.40 -1.89
CA CYS A 23 -2.50 3.14 -1.78
C CYS A 23 -1.79 3.02 -0.44
N GLY A 24 -1.10 4.08 -0.02
CA GLY A 24 -0.43 4.23 1.24
C GLY A 24 -0.18 5.69 1.54
N TYR A 25 -0.15 6.09 2.80
CA TYR A 25 0.05 7.47 3.22
C TYR A 25 0.63 7.54 4.63
N ALA A 26 1.02 8.73 5.07
CA ALA A 26 1.63 9.09 6.33
C ALA A 26 3.16 9.20 6.24
N GLY A 27 3.91 8.53 7.12
CA GLY A 27 5.37 8.45 7.01
C GLY A 27 6.11 9.67 7.52
N GLU A 28 5.58 10.31 8.55
CA GLU A 28 6.19 11.46 9.20
C GLU A 28 7.43 11.03 10.01
N GLY A 29 8.63 11.41 9.53
CA GLY A 29 9.89 11.21 10.26
C GLY A 29 10.50 9.82 10.22
N GLY A 30 9.94 8.89 9.45
CA GLY A 30 10.47 7.52 9.30
C GLY A 30 11.46 7.36 8.14
N SER A 31 12.05 6.16 8.05
CA SER A 31 12.89 5.69 6.95
C SER A 31 12.21 4.50 6.28
N TYR A 32 11.94 4.62 4.98
CA TYR A 32 11.09 3.66 4.27
C TYR A 32 11.79 3.11 3.04
N ASN A 33 11.79 1.78 2.90
CA ASN A 33 12.12 1.09 1.66
C ASN A 33 10.84 0.56 1.01
N PHE A 34 10.58 0.94 -0.23
CA PHE A 34 9.57 0.33 -1.09
C PHE A 34 10.28 -0.36 -2.25
N VAL A 35 10.49 -1.67 -2.16
CA VAL A 35 11.37 -2.41 -3.06
C VAL A 35 10.67 -3.60 -3.69
N ASN A 36 10.69 -3.64 -5.02
CA ASN A 36 10.24 -4.80 -5.79
C ASN A 36 8.81 -5.27 -5.45
N ASN A 37 7.91 -4.33 -5.16
CA ASN A 37 6.50 -4.63 -4.97
C ASN A 37 5.77 -4.65 -6.32
N TYR A 38 4.76 -5.50 -6.44
CA TYR A 38 3.90 -5.60 -7.61
C TYR A 38 2.56 -4.90 -7.35
N TYR A 39 2.21 -3.98 -8.21
CA TYR A 39 0.97 -3.19 -8.16
C TYR A 39 0.06 -3.56 -9.33
N LYS A 40 -1.08 -4.17 -9.05
CA LYS A 40 -2.09 -4.53 -10.04
C LYS A 40 -3.33 -3.64 -9.90
N PRO A 41 -3.51 -2.64 -10.76
CA PRO A 41 -4.71 -1.80 -10.72
C PRO A 41 -5.99 -2.62 -10.87
N GLY A 42 -7.04 -2.22 -10.17
CA GLY A 42 -8.37 -2.81 -10.28
C GLY A 42 -9.45 -1.73 -10.41
N ALA A 43 -10.69 -2.13 -10.34
CA ALA A 43 -11.85 -1.24 -10.51
C ALA A 43 -11.88 -0.08 -9.51
N SER A 44 -11.43 -0.32 -8.26
CA SER A 44 -11.33 0.74 -7.24
C SER A 44 -10.21 1.72 -7.54
N THR A 45 -9.13 1.26 -8.15
CA THR A 45 -7.92 2.05 -8.45
C THR A 45 -8.19 3.12 -9.51
N ASN A 46 -9.07 2.86 -10.48
CA ASN A 46 -9.35 3.75 -11.61
C ASN A 46 -10.18 4.99 -11.29
N THR A 47 -10.56 5.20 -10.05
CA THR A 47 -11.51 6.25 -9.68
C THR A 47 -10.93 7.66 -9.72
N LYS A 48 -9.61 7.83 -9.58
CA LYS A 48 -8.95 9.15 -9.55
C LYS A 48 -7.58 9.13 -10.19
N LYS A 49 -7.31 10.17 -11.01
CA LYS A 49 -5.94 10.51 -11.42
C LYS A 49 -5.07 10.74 -10.17
N GLY A 50 -3.86 10.21 -10.17
CA GLY A 50 -2.92 10.33 -9.04
C GLY A 50 -3.08 9.26 -7.95
N ILE A 51 -4.05 8.35 -8.09
CA ILE A 51 -4.13 7.14 -7.28
C ILE A 51 -3.56 5.94 -8.05
N VAL A 52 -3.82 5.89 -9.34
CA VAL A 52 -3.51 4.74 -10.20
C VAL A 52 -2.02 4.41 -10.30
N ASN A 53 -1.14 5.41 -10.17
CA ASN A 53 0.32 5.24 -10.19
C ASN A 53 0.98 5.55 -8.84
N ARG A 54 0.21 5.64 -7.76
CA ARG A 54 0.76 6.00 -6.45
C ARG A 54 1.31 4.79 -5.72
N ILE A 55 2.59 4.88 -5.34
CA ILE A 55 3.23 3.99 -4.38
C ILE A 55 2.91 4.48 -2.96
N PHE A 56 3.16 5.77 -2.70
CA PHE A 56 2.94 6.33 -1.37
C PHE A 56 2.67 7.84 -1.41
N GLN A 57 1.90 8.32 -0.43
CA GLN A 57 1.63 9.73 -0.20
C GLN A 57 2.28 10.17 1.12
N PRO A 58 3.53 10.67 1.10
CA PRO A 58 4.14 11.24 2.28
C PRO A 58 3.38 12.45 2.80
N ASN A 59 3.31 12.59 4.13
CA ASN A 59 2.85 13.79 4.82
C ASN A 59 3.98 14.36 5.67
N GLY A 60 3.98 15.67 5.87
CA GLY A 60 4.78 16.32 6.91
C GLY A 60 4.07 16.25 8.25
N ASP A 61 4.83 16.02 9.33
CA ASP A 61 4.27 16.03 10.67
C ASP A 61 3.62 17.39 11.01
N ASN A 62 2.46 17.36 11.56
CA ASN A 62 1.70 18.57 11.93
C ASN A 62 2.09 19.14 13.30
N GLY A 63 2.98 18.47 14.03
CA GLY A 63 3.48 18.88 15.34
C GLY A 63 2.53 18.62 16.50
N THR A 64 1.48 17.83 16.30
CA THR A 64 0.50 17.52 17.37
C THR A 64 0.88 16.30 18.18
N GLN A 65 1.86 15.54 17.72
CA GLN A 65 2.36 14.34 18.38
C GLN A 65 3.81 14.54 18.87
N GLN A 66 4.65 13.52 18.77
CA GLN A 66 6.01 13.58 19.32
C GLN A 66 7.02 14.29 18.41
N ASN A 67 6.77 14.29 17.10
CA ASN A 67 7.64 14.96 16.15
C ASN A 67 7.31 16.45 16.02
N PRO A 68 8.31 17.31 15.79
CA PRO A 68 8.05 18.69 15.43
C PRO A 68 7.30 18.84 14.12
N LYS A 69 6.51 19.90 14.01
CA LYS A 69 5.88 20.27 12.74
C LYS A 69 6.93 20.39 11.62
N GLY A 70 6.62 19.81 10.47
CA GLY A 70 7.47 19.88 9.30
C GLY A 70 8.52 18.79 9.21
N VAL A 71 8.50 17.81 10.11
CA VAL A 71 9.31 16.59 9.97
C VAL A 71 8.69 15.70 8.90
N TRP A 72 9.50 15.29 7.92
CA TRP A 72 9.14 14.39 6.84
C TRP A 72 9.92 13.08 6.93
N GLY A 73 9.31 11.99 6.49
CA GLY A 73 10.03 10.74 6.28
C GLY A 73 10.95 10.79 5.06
N THR A 74 11.83 9.81 4.95
CA THR A 74 12.75 9.65 3.83
C THR A 74 12.51 8.30 3.17
N PHE A 75 12.47 8.28 1.83
CA PHE A 75 11.97 7.14 1.06
C PHE A 75 12.99 6.67 0.03
N TYR A 76 13.32 5.38 0.10
CA TYR A 76 13.98 4.65 -0.98
C TYR A 76 12.95 3.85 -1.74
N VAL A 77 12.87 4.05 -3.06
CA VAL A 77 11.83 3.45 -3.90
C VAL A 77 12.47 2.91 -5.16
N ASN A 78 12.46 1.58 -5.34
CA ASN A 78 13.12 0.96 -6.48
C ASN A 78 12.54 -0.40 -6.86
N GLY A 79 12.54 -0.73 -8.14
CA GLY A 79 12.16 -2.04 -8.66
C GLY A 79 10.67 -2.39 -8.56
N ASN A 80 9.83 -1.45 -8.11
CA ASN A 80 8.38 -1.65 -8.08
C ASN A 80 7.82 -1.68 -9.50
N TYR A 81 6.85 -2.55 -9.73
CA TYR A 81 6.24 -2.74 -11.05
C TYR A 81 4.73 -2.56 -10.98
N PHE A 82 4.20 -1.75 -11.87
CA PHE A 82 2.77 -1.54 -12.07
C PHE A 82 2.29 -2.31 -13.30
N ASP A 83 1.26 -3.14 -13.13
CA ASP A 83 0.70 -3.95 -14.21
C ASP A 83 -0.18 -3.10 -15.15
N GLY A 84 0.42 -2.67 -16.25
CA GLY A 84 -0.28 -1.93 -17.30
C GLY A 84 -1.24 -2.77 -18.13
N THR A 85 -1.28 -4.09 -17.92
CA THR A 85 -2.18 -5.02 -18.62
C THR A 85 -3.40 -5.42 -17.80
N SER A 86 -3.54 -4.88 -16.58
CA SER A 86 -4.70 -5.17 -15.74
C SER A 86 -6.01 -4.84 -16.47
N PRO A 87 -7.00 -5.76 -16.50
CA PRO A 87 -8.20 -5.59 -17.30
C PRO A 87 -9.06 -4.40 -16.91
N ASP A 88 -8.97 -3.97 -15.65
CA ASP A 88 -9.71 -2.81 -15.15
C ASP A 88 -8.97 -1.48 -15.31
N LEU A 89 -7.73 -1.49 -15.81
CA LEU A 89 -6.97 -0.27 -16.02
C LEU A 89 -7.55 0.54 -17.19
N ASP A 90 -8.05 1.73 -16.88
CA ASP A 90 -8.51 2.67 -17.90
C ASP A 90 -7.32 3.13 -18.78
N THR A 91 -7.48 3.03 -20.10
CA THR A 91 -6.45 3.36 -21.09
C THR A 91 -5.92 4.79 -20.95
N LYS A 92 -6.73 5.73 -20.46
CA LYS A 92 -6.30 7.10 -20.19
C LYS A 92 -5.17 7.21 -19.16
N TYR A 93 -4.94 6.19 -18.36
CA TYR A 93 -3.90 6.15 -17.32
C TYR A 93 -2.62 5.41 -17.74
N GLN A 94 -2.57 4.82 -18.94
CA GLN A 94 -1.40 4.07 -19.42
C GLN A 94 -0.09 4.88 -19.38
N SER A 95 -0.15 6.17 -19.69
CA SER A 95 1.04 7.04 -19.63
C SER A 95 1.58 7.19 -18.21
N LEU A 96 0.70 7.20 -17.20
CA LEU A 96 1.10 7.29 -15.78
C LEU A 96 1.74 5.98 -15.32
N ILE A 97 1.20 4.84 -15.75
CA ILE A 97 1.78 3.52 -15.46
C ILE A 97 3.15 3.38 -16.12
N THR A 98 3.29 3.82 -17.36
CA THR A 98 4.58 3.82 -18.05
C THR A 98 5.59 4.70 -17.33
N ALA A 99 5.19 5.89 -16.91
CA ALA A 99 6.07 6.81 -16.19
C ALA A 99 6.58 6.21 -14.87
N VAL A 100 5.69 5.66 -14.04
CA VAL A 100 6.09 5.07 -12.74
C VAL A 100 6.91 3.79 -12.89
N ASN A 101 6.73 3.04 -13.96
CA ASN A 101 7.57 1.88 -14.26
C ASN A 101 8.98 2.30 -14.74
N ASN A 102 9.11 3.43 -15.41
CA ASN A 102 10.41 3.96 -15.85
C ASN A 102 11.17 4.65 -14.71
N ASP A 103 10.45 5.34 -13.83
CA ASP A 103 10.99 5.95 -12.61
C ASP A 103 9.99 5.78 -11.48
N ASN A 104 10.27 4.89 -10.55
CA ASN A 104 9.39 4.65 -9.41
C ASN A 104 9.17 5.89 -8.54
N TRP A 105 10.06 6.89 -8.61
CA TRP A 105 9.88 8.15 -7.89
C TRP A 105 8.64 8.94 -8.34
N GLU A 106 8.16 8.69 -9.56
CA GLU A 106 6.88 9.22 -10.04
C GLU A 106 5.67 8.69 -9.26
N GLY A 107 5.82 7.60 -8.52
CA GLY A 107 4.81 7.06 -7.61
C GLY A 107 4.77 7.70 -6.22
N ILE A 108 5.67 8.63 -5.92
CA ILE A 108 5.69 9.37 -4.64
C ILE A 108 4.99 10.71 -4.82
N HIS A 109 3.85 10.85 -4.14
CA HIS A 109 2.95 12.01 -4.25
C HIS A 109 2.79 12.70 -2.89
N PRO A 110 3.70 13.60 -2.48
CA PRO A 110 3.60 14.29 -1.21
C PRO A 110 2.30 15.07 -1.06
N ASN A 111 1.72 15.02 0.11
CA ASN A 111 0.58 15.85 0.47
C ASN A 111 1.03 16.93 1.45
N PHE A 112 0.90 18.17 1.03
CA PHE A 112 1.30 19.33 1.83
C PHE A 112 0.15 19.91 2.66
N GLU A 113 -1.10 19.53 2.38
CA GLU A 113 -2.26 20.06 3.09
C GLU A 113 -2.47 19.33 4.42
N TYR A 114 -2.51 20.10 5.49
CA TYR A 114 -2.99 19.66 6.80
C TYR A 114 -4.32 20.34 7.08
N LYS A 115 -5.38 19.55 7.23
CA LYS A 115 -6.74 20.02 7.52
C LYS A 115 -7.07 19.76 8.97
N TYR A 116 -7.54 20.79 9.66
CA TYR A 116 -7.97 20.68 11.05
C TYR A 116 -9.20 21.55 11.31
N THR A 117 -9.91 21.26 12.41
CA THR A 117 -11.02 22.09 12.87
C THR A 117 -10.51 22.96 14.01
N ASP A 118 -10.67 24.26 13.90
CA ASP A 118 -10.25 25.21 14.93
C ASP A 118 -11.22 25.25 16.13
N GLY A 119 -10.87 26.03 17.14
CA GLY A 119 -11.67 26.19 18.36
C GLY A 119 -13.07 26.81 18.15
N ASN A 120 -13.36 27.34 16.97
CA ASN A 120 -14.65 27.89 16.56
C ASN A 120 -15.44 26.91 15.68
N ASN A 121 -15.02 25.67 15.57
CA ASN A 121 -15.62 24.65 14.69
C ASN A 121 -15.51 24.95 13.19
N VAL A 122 -14.51 25.75 12.78
CA VAL A 122 -14.26 26.09 11.38
C VAL A 122 -13.14 25.23 10.84
N GLN A 123 -13.37 24.67 9.64
CA GLN A 123 -12.33 23.91 8.93
C GLN A 123 -11.22 24.86 8.45
N GLN A 124 -10.01 24.55 8.85
CA GLN A 124 -8.80 25.26 8.45
C GLN A 124 -7.90 24.37 7.59
N VAL A 125 -7.08 25.01 6.78
CA VAL A 125 -6.04 24.33 5.98
C VAL A 125 -4.72 25.02 6.24
N GLU A 126 -3.74 24.24 6.64
CA GLU A 126 -2.36 24.69 6.76
C GLU A 126 -1.49 23.91 5.74
N TYR A 127 -0.46 24.57 5.22
CA TYR A 127 0.47 23.92 4.29
C TYR A 127 1.80 23.64 5.00
N ILE A 128 2.22 22.37 5.01
CA ILE A 128 3.47 21.89 5.59
C ILE A 128 4.36 21.44 4.42
N TYR A 129 5.32 22.29 4.04
CA TYR A 129 6.26 22.01 2.96
C TYR A 129 7.57 21.40 3.50
N PHE A 130 8.48 20.97 2.62
CA PHE A 130 9.72 20.29 3.02
C PHE A 130 10.71 21.16 3.83
N ASP A 131 10.65 22.47 3.69
CA ASP A 131 11.54 23.41 4.39
C ASP A 131 10.83 24.11 5.57
N TYR A 132 10.01 23.39 6.30
CA TYR A 132 9.29 23.97 7.43
C TYR A 132 10.23 24.30 8.60
N ILE A 133 10.96 25.41 8.49
CA ILE A 133 11.78 25.94 9.56
C ILE A 133 11.40 27.40 9.78
N GLY A 134 10.69 27.67 10.88
CA GLY A 134 10.44 29.05 11.33
C GLY A 134 9.51 29.90 10.47
N GLY A 135 8.56 29.30 9.76
CA GLY A 135 7.42 30.01 9.14
C GLY A 135 7.60 30.48 7.69
N ASN A 136 8.75 30.34 7.07
CA ASN A 136 8.98 30.60 5.63
C ASN A 136 9.28 29.31 4.88
N ASN A 137 8.22 28.65 4.46
CA ASN A 137 8.22 27.28 4.03
C ASN A 137 7.60 27.19 2.64
N THR A 138 8.41 27.04 1.62
CA THR A 138 7.96 27.12 0.24
C THR A 138 8.42 25.98 -0.65
N SER A 139 9.33 25.11 -0.21
CA SER A 139 9.87 24.05 -1.06
C SER A 139 8.89 22.89 -1.22
N GLN A 140 8.56 22.58 -2.46
CA GLN A 140 7.78 21.42 -2.87
C GLN A 140 8.62 20.37 -3.61
N ASP A 141 9.96 20.55 -3.63
CA ASP A 141 10.87 19.61 -4.29
C ASP A 141 10.91 18.27 -3.55
N LYS A 142 10.15 17.29 -4.06
CA LYS A 142 10.07 15.95 -3.47
C LYS A 142 11.40 15.20 -3.39
N ASN A 143 12.43 15.65 -4.12
CA ASN A 143 13.76 15.03 -4.03
C ASN A 143 14.42 15.23 -2.66
N LYS A 144 13.94 16.19 -1.86
CA LYS A 144 14.40 16.40 -0.48
C LYS A 144 14.13 15.23 0.46
N ILE A 145 13.14 14.39 0.12
CA ILE A 145 12.79 13.19 0.88
C ILE A 145 13.20 11.88 0.17
N LYS A 146 13.97 11.98 -0.93
CA LYS A 146 14.46 10.84 -1.70
C LYS A 146 15.76 10.29 -1.10
N ALA A 147 15.75 9.02 -0.69
CA ALA A 147 16.96 8.30 -0.37
C ALA A 147 17.63 7.76 -1.65
N VAL A 148 18.95 7.89 -1.72
CA VAL A 148 19.76 7.42 -2.86
C VAL A 148 20.16 5.97 -2.76
N ALA A 149 20.03 5.37 -1.56
CA ALA A 149 20.33 3.99 -1.27
C ALA A 149 19.31 3.45 -0.27
N PRO A 150 19.07 2.12 -0.25
CA PRO A 150 18.15 1.53 0.72
C PRO A 150 18.69 1.72 2.15
N PHE A 151 17.77 1.94 3.06
CA PHE A 151 18.10 1.91 4.48
C PHE A 151 18.47 0.49 4.89
N GLY A 152 19.40 0.37 5.87
CA GLY A 152 19.90 -0.91 6.33
C GLY A 152 18.77 -1.81 6.81
N ILE A 153 18.63 -2.94 6.14
CA ILE A 153 17.81 -4.08 6.53
C ILE A 153 18.76 -5.19 6.92
N SER A 154 18.23 -6.21 7.59
CA SER A 154 18.96 -7.45 7.80
C SER A 154 19.54 -7.93 6.47
N THR A 155 20.83 -8.25 6.44
CA THR A 155 21.51 -8.79 5.27
C THR A 155 20.84 -10.04 4.75
N ASP A 156 20.21 -10.81 5.61
CA ASP A 156 19.49 -12.03 5.29
C ASP A 156 18.28 -11.79 4.39
N MET A 157 17.66 -10.60 4.46
CA MET A 157 16.53 -10.25 3.61
C MET A 157 16.94 -9.86 2.18
N ALA A 158 18.16 -9.38 1.98
CA ALA A 158 18.66 -9.01 0.66
C ALA A 158 18.78 -10.23 -0.27
N ASP A 159 19.23 -11.36 0.26
CA ASP A 159 19.43 -12.60 -0.49
C ASP A 159 18.12 -13.25 -0.95
N PHE A 160 17.02 -12.94 -0.29
CA PHE A 160 15.68 -13.45 -0.64
C PHE A 160 14.82 -12.47 -1.43
N THR A 161 15.36 -11.31 -1.77
CA THR A 161 14.61 -10.30 -2.53
C THR A 161 14.45 -10.73 -3.99
N GLN A 162 13.21 -10.95 -4.40
CA GLN A 162 12.82 -11.26 -5.77
C GLN A 162 12.57 -9.97 -6.56
N THR A 163 12.55 -10.04 -7.89
CA THR A 163 11.95 -8.99 -8.70
C THR A 163 10.44 -8.88 -8.41
N ALA A 164 9.81 -7.74 -8.71
CA ALA A 164 8.38 -7.57 -8.47
C ALA A 164 7.52 -8.64 -9.18
N LYS A 165 7.92 -9.06 -10.39
CA LYS A 165 7.20 -10.09 -11.15
C LYS A 165 7.36 -11.49 -10.55
N GLU A 166 8.56 -11.86 -10.13
CA GLU A 166 8.80 -13.11 -9.43
C GLU A 166 8.06 -13.15 -8.08
N ALA A 167 8.04 -12.01 -7.36
CA ALA A 167 7.27 -11.87 -6.13
C ALA A 167 5.77 -12.07 -6.36
N TYR A 168 5.22 -11.52 -7.46
CA TYR A 168 3.82 -11.75 -7.82
C TYR A 168 3.50 -13.24 -7.99
N GLU A 169 4.32 -13.98 -8.75
CA GLU A 169 4.13 -15.42 -8.95
C GLU A 169 4.26 -16.18 -7.61
N SER A 170 5.27 -15.85 -6.80
CA SER A 170 5.49 -16.49 -5.51
C SER A 170 4.35 -16.22 -4.51
N VAL A 171 3.86 -14.98 -4.45
CA VAL A 171 2.73 -14.62 -3.59
C VAL A 171 1.47 -15.38 -4.03
N LEU A 172 1.15 -15.44 -5.32
CA LEU A 172 -0.01 -16.19 -5.78
C LEU A 172 0.11 -17.69 -5.52
N ALA A 173 1.32 -18.24 -5.57
CA ALA A 173 1.56 -19.65 -5.30
C ALA A 173 1.42 -19.98 -3.80
N TYR A 174 1.91 -19.12 -2.91
CA TYR A 174 2.15 -19.49 -1.52
C TYR A 174 1.39 -18.65 -0.48
N VAL A 175 0.65 -17.61 -0.86
CA VAL A 175 -0.12 -16.76 0.09
C VAL A 175 -1.31 -17.52 0.67
N GLY A 176 -1.70 -17.15 1.89
CA GLY A 176 -2.79 -17.77 2.62
C GLY A 176 -2.47 -19.19 3.10
N ALA A 177 -3.48 -19.99 3.33
CA ALA A 177 -3.33 -21.39 3.73
C ALA A 177 -2.92 -22.28 2.53
N SER A 178 -1.74 -22.04 1.96
CA SER A 178 -1.33 -22.53 0.64
C SER A 178 -1.29 -24.06 0.51
N LEU A 179 -1.10 -24.80 1.60
CA LEU A 179 -1.15 -26.27 1.58
C LEU A 179 -2.57 -26.80 1.35
N LYS A 180 -3.59 -26.09 1.86
CA LYS A 180 -5.00 -26.44 1.68
C LYS A 180 -5.85 -25.16 1.77
N ARG A 181 -5.90 -24.42 0.67
CA ARG A 181 -6.70 -23.19 0.61
C ARG A 181 -8.18 -23.47 0.73
N ASP A 182 -8.86 -22.66 1.50
CA ASP A 182 -10.32 -22.62 1.56
C ASP A 182 -10.94 -21.79 0.42
N ALA A 183 -12.25 -21.65 0.44
CA ALA A 183 -12.96 -20.88 -0.59
C ALA A 183 -12.59 -19.38 -0.57
N VAL A 184 -12.24 -18.82 0.58
CA VAL A 184 -11.84 -17.40 0.69
C VAL A 184 -10.47 -17.19 0.06
N ASP A 185 -9.48 -18.00 0.42
CA ASP A 185 -8.14 -17.94 -0.16
C ASP A 185 -8.17 -18.16 -1.68
N LEU A 186 -8.91 -19.18 -2.14
CA LEU A 186 -9.06 -19.47 -3.57
C LEU A 186 -9.68 -18.29 -4.33
N ARG A 187 -10.72 -17.67 -3.78
CA ARG A 187 -11.36 -16.50 -4.37
C ARG A 187 -10.38 -15.33 -4.47
N ILE A 188 -9.71 -14.98 -3.36
CA ILE A 188 -8.78 -13.83 -3.32
C ILE A 188 -7.63 -14.03 -4.31
N VAL A 189 -7.00 -15.21 -4.31
CA VAL A 189 -5.91 -15.51 -5.24
C VAL A 189 -6.40 -15.46 -6.69
N ASN A 190 -7.60 -16.00 -6.98
CA ASN A 190 -8.18 -15.92 -8.31
C ASN A 190 -8.47 -14.49 -8.73
N ASP A 191 -9.06 -13.67 -7.86
CA ASP A 191 -9.37 -12.27 -8.14
C ASP A 191 -8.09 -11.48 -8.48
N VAL A 192 -7.03 -11.66 -7.70
CA VAL A 192 -5.73 -11.04 -7.99
C VAL A 192 -5.17 -11.55 -9.32
N LYS A 193 -5.21 -12.86 -9.58
CA LYS A 193 -4.67 -13.47 -10.79
C LYS A 193 -5.39 -12.99 -12.05
N THR A 194 -6.70 -12.95 -12.03
CA THR A 194 -7.54 -12.63 -13.19
C THR A 194 -7.85 -11.13 -13.32
N GLY A 195 -7.60 -10.33 -12.28
CA GLY A 195 -8.01 -8.93 -12.23
C GLY A 195 -9.51 -8.77 -12.04
N THR A 196 -10.16 -9.74 -11.39
CA THR A 196 -11.60 -9.72 -11.12
C THR A 196 -11.91 -9.36 -9.67
N TYR A 197 -13.18 -9.23 -9.38
CA TYR A 197 -13.67 -9.00 -8.02
C TYR A 197 -15.14 -9.41 -7.93
N GLN A 198 -15.58 -9.75 -6.74
CA GLN A 198 -17.00 -9.97 -6.49
C GLN A 198 -17.71 -8.63 -6.34
N LYS A 199 -18.72 -8.38 -7.20
CA LYS A 199 -19.56 -7.18 -7.05
C LYS A 199 -20.38 -7.32 -5.78
N VAL A 200 -20.23 -6.36 -4.90
CA VAL A 200 -21.06 -6.20 -3.73
C VAL A 200 -22.25 -5.31 -4.10
N THR A 201 -23.47 -5.83 -3.91
CA THR A 201 -24.72 -5.14 -4.26
C THR A 201 -25.43 -4.57 -3.05
N THR A 202 -24.85 -4.68 -1.87
CA THR A 202 -25.38 -4.11 -0.62
C THR A 202 -25.19 -2.59 -0.60
N SER A 203 -26.04 -1.89 0.14
CA SER A 203 -26.03 -0.42 0.24
C SER A 203 -24.71 0.15 0.79
N ASN A 204 -23.86 -0.68 1.36
CA ASN A 204 -22.57 -0.31 1.96
C ASN A 204 -21.37 -0.74 1.11
N GLY A 205 -21.56 -1.60 0.12
CA GLY A 205 -20.48 -2.06 -0.75
C GLY A 205 -20.23 -1.12 -1.93
N SER A 206 -18.96 -0.87 -2.26
CA SER A 206 -18.59 0.08 -3.31
C SER A 206 -18.74 -0.44 -4.73
N GLY A 207 -19.30 -1.60 -4.97
CA GLY A 207 -19.50 -2.17 -6.31
C GLY A 207 -18.23 -2.37 -7.16
N ASN A 208 -17.06 -2.03 -6.61
CA ASN A 208 -15.73 -2.10 -7.23
C ASN A 208 -14.78 -3.08 -6.51
N GLY A 209 -15.34 -4.02 -5.75
CA GLY A 209 -14.58 -5.08 -5.08
C GLY A 209 -14.10 -4.74 -3.67
N LEU A 210 -14.33 -3.53 -3.18
CA LEU A 210 -14.12 -3.22 -1.75
C LEU A 210 -15.34 -3.67 -0.97
N ILE A 211 -15.13 -4.42 0.09
CA ILE A 211 -16.18 -4.98 0.95
C ILE A 211 -16.17 -4.28 2.31
N ASP A 212 -17.34 -4.08 2.91
CA ASP A 212 -17.49 -3.57 4.28
C ASP A 212 -17.59 -4.70 5.30
N SER A 213 -18.01 -5.87 4.83
CA SER A 213 -18.18 -7.07 5.66
C SER A 213 -17.89 -8.33 4.86
N GLN A 214 -17.36 -9.34 5.52
CA GLN A 214 -17.18 -10.67 4.93
C GLN A 214 -18.51 -11.29 4.44
N SER A 215 -19.64 -10.93 5.02
CA SER A 215 -20.96 -11.36 4.54
C SER A 215 -21.27 -10.88 3.12
N ASP A 216 -20.66 -9.78 2.67
CA ASP A 216 -20.81 -9.23 1.33
C ASP A 216 -20.31 -10.17 0.23
N VAL A 217 -19.43 -11.08 0.60
CA VAL A 217 -18.76 -12.05 -0.29
C VAL A 217 -18.99 -13.50 0.13
N GLY A 218 -20.10 -13.79 0.82
CA GLY A 218 -20.51 -15.14 1.18
C GLY A 218 -20.16 -15.58 2.62
N GLY A 219 -19.60 -14.69 3.43
CA GLY A 219 -19.30 -14.96 4.83
C GLY A 219 -18.07 -15.85 5.03
N TRP A 220 -17.93 -16.33 6.25
CA TRP A 220 -16.90 -17.27 6.61
C TRP A 220 -17.25 -18.70 6.18
N PRO A 221 -16.29 -19.49 5.67
CA PRO A 221 -16.52 -20.90 5.39
C PRO A 221 -16.89 -21.67 6.67
N VAL A 222 -17.81 -22.61 6.52
CA VAL A 222 -18.12 -23.55 7.60
C VAL A 222 -17.15 -24.74 7.48
N TYR A 223 -16.26 -24.87 8.45
CA TYR A 223 -15.34 -25.99 8.52
C TYR A 223 -15.99 -27.14 9.27
N SER A 224 -16.04 -28.32 8.65
CA SER A 224 -16.30 -29.55 9.38
C SER A 224 -15.02 -30.00 10.07
N ALA A 225 -15.05 -30.19 11.38
CA ALA A 225 -13.94 -30.85 12.08
C ALA A 225 -13.81 -32.27 11.53
N THR A 226 -12.68 -32.59 10.92
CA THR A 226 -12.28 -33.98 10.77
C THR A 226 -11.95 -34.52 12.18
N ALA A 227 -12.41 -35.72 12.50
CA ALA A 227 -12.01 -36.35 13.74
C ALA A 227 -10.50 -36.27 13.87
N ALA A 228 -10.00 -35.92 15.06
CA ALA A 228 -8.58 -35.95 15.34
C ALA A 228 -8.00 -37.29 14.91
N LEU A 229 -6.84 -37.29 14.27
CA LEU A 229 -6.13 -38.52 14.01
C LEU A 229 -6.00 -39.26 15.34
N LYS A 230 -6.30 -40.55 15.30
CA LYS A 230 -6.15 -41.38 16.51
C LYS A 230 -4.68 -41.33 16.92
N ASP A 231 -4.44 -40.84 18.10
CA ASP A 231 -3.12 -40.96 18.73
C ASP A 231 -2.78 -42.43 18.83
N SER A 232 -1.79 -42.88 18.05
CA SER A 232 -1.44 -44.30 17.91
C SER A 232 -0.37 -44.75 18.90
N ASP A 233 0.35 -43.80 19.51
CA ASP A 233 1.44 -44.06 20.45
C ASP A 233 1.18 -43.46 21.84
N GLY A 234 0.14 -42.68 22.03
CA GLY A 234 -0.33 -42.20 23.32
C GLY A 234 0.54 -41.10 23.94
N ASP A 235 1.30 -40.39 23.11
CA ASP A 235 2.21 -39.34 23.59
C ASP A 235 1.62 -37.92 23.56
N GLY A 236 0.36 -37.78 23.13
CA GLY A 236 -0.37 -36.50 23.05
C GLY A 236 -0.25 -35.82 21.74
#